data_2b9af85733ed457cf4564389e4fcff12
#
_entry.id   2b9af85733ed457cf4564389e4fcff12
#
_cell.length_a   1.000
_cell.length_b   1.000
_cell.length_c   1.000
_cell.angle_alpha   90.00
_cell.angle_beta   90.00
_cell.angle_gamma   90.00
#
_symmetry.space_group_name_H-M   'P 1'
#
loop_
_entity.id
_entity.type
_entity.pdbx_description
1 polymer ?
#
loop_
_entity_poly.entity_id
_entity_poly.type
_entity_poly.pdbx_seq_one_letter_code
_entity_poly.pdbx_strand_id
1 'polypeptide(L)'
;MTAAPASQTPGSVKVLIVNADDFGLTAGVSRGILEAHRTGIVTSTTLIVNREIPPALIEELTASDLGVGVHLNLTLGGPVASAKRVPSLVDSEGRFIRDAREASARAKADEARIELGTQIDVFRTIMGRFPTHLDTHHHVGRHQPILDLVLDFARALKVPVRSQDDLVRAAARERGLRTPDHFMGESGPEPYWSRERTLAHLAALPAGVSEFMTHPGYFDDDLTYSRYGKQRETEMAGLTGPEVREAIARHGIRLAHFGSL
;
A
#
# COMPACT_ATOMS: atom_id res chain seq x y z
N MET A 1 -9.76 -6.12 45.62
CA MET A 1 -10.88 -6.10 44.63
C MET A 1 -10.32 -5.54 43.34
N THR A 2 -9.95 -6.38 42.44
CA THR A 2 -9.45 -6.01 41.11
C THR A 2 -10.66 -5.72 40.22
N ALA A 3 -10.79 -4.49 39.75
CA ALA A 3 -11.82 -4.10 38.80
C ALA A 3 -11.66 -4.90 37.49
N ALA A 4 -12.74 -5.55 37.06
CA ALA A 4 -12.79 -6.23 35.77
C ALA A 4 -12.63 -5.20 34.64
N PRO A 5 -11.94 -5.53 33.53
CA PRO A 5 -11.83 -4.63 32.40
C PRO A 5 -13.23 -4.36 31.81
N ALA A 6 -13.53 -3.08 31.59
CA ALA A 6 -14.80 -2.66 30.99
C ALA A 6 -15.01 -3.37 29.64
N SER A 7 -16.15 -4.04 29.46
CA SER A 7 -16.53 -4.65 28.22
C SER A 7 -16.71 -3.55 27.15
N GLN A 8 -15.86 -3.55 26.12
CA GLN A 8 -16.00 -2.63 25.00
C GLN A 8 -17.26 -3.03 24.20
N THR A 9 -18.12 -2.06 23.96
CA THR A 9 -19.33 -2.24 23.14
C THR A 9 -18.90 -2.63 21.72
N PRO A 10 -19.54 -3.63 21.06
CA PRO A 10 -19.29 -3.91 19.64
C PRO A 10 -19.58 -2.66 18.80
N GLY A 11 -18.55 -2.08 18.16
CA GLY A 11 -18.63 -0.83 17.41
C GLY A 11 -17.69 0.27 17.91
N SER A 12 -17.06 0.10 19.08
CA SER A 12 -16.10 1.09 19.61
C SER A 12 -14.61 0.78 19.30
N VAL A 13 -14.32 -0.38 18.72
CA VAL A 13 -12.93 -0.80 18.46
C VAL A 13 -12.35 0.00 17.30
N LYS A 14 -11.24 0.67 17.57
CA LYS A 14 -10.44 1.37 16.55
C LYS A 14 -9.29 0.48 16.11
N VAL A 15 -9.29 0.11 14.85
CA VAL A 15 -8.22 -0.69 14.23
C VAL A 15 -7.53 0.16 13.19
N LEU A 16 -6.21 0.22 13.24
CA LEU A 16 -5.41 0.99 12.29
C LEU A 16 -4.44 0.08 11.55
N ILE A 17 -4.49 0.13 10.23
CA ILE A 17 -3.48 -0.39 9.31
C ILE A 17 -2.67 0.80 8.83
N VAL A 18 -1.36 0.79 9.04
CA VAL A 18 -0.44 1.78 8.48
C VAL A 18 0.31 1.11 7.35
N ASN A 19 -0.11 1.38 6.11
CA ASN A 19 0.51 0.81 4.92
C ASN A 19 1.54 1.75 4.35
N ALA A 20 2.78 1.29 4.27
CA ALA A 20 3.87 1.98 3.59
C ALA A 20 3.92 1.50 2.14
N ASP A 21 3.56 2.36 1.21
CA ASP A 21 3.57 2.08 -0.22
C ASP A 21 5.00 2.08 -0.79
N ASP A 22 5.18 1.45 -1.94
CA ASP A 22 6.37 1.54 -2.78
C ASP A 22 7.61 0.77 -2.28
N PHE A 23 7.49 -0.29 -1.48
CA PHE A 23 8.66 -1.15 -1.23
C PHE A 23 9.22 -1.67 -2.56
N GLY A 24 10.52 -1.57 -2.77
CA GLY A 24 11.16 -1.93 -4.04
C GLY A 24 11.26 -0.78 -5.06
N LEU A 25 10.71 0.38 -4.77
CA LEU A 25 10.83 1.54 -5.65
C LEU A 25 12.30 1.96 -5.82
N THR A 26 13.00 2.13 -4.70
CA THR A 26 14.46 2.26 -4.59
C THR A 26 14.96 1.57 -3.32
N ALA A 27 16.28 1.42 -3.20
CA ALA A 27 16.88 0.86 -2.00
C ALA A 27 16.68 1.77 -0.77
N GLY A 28 16.73 3.10 -0.95
CA GLY A 28 16.46 4.08 0.10
C GLY A 28 15.04 4.02 0.63
N VAL A 29 14.06 3.96 -0.27
CA VAL A 29 12.64 3.81 0.09
C VAL A 29 12.43 2.52 0.89
N SER A 30 12.95 1.39 0.41
CA SER A 30 12.79 0.09 1.07
C SER A 30 13.41 0.06 2.48
N ARG A 31 14.62 0.63 2.65
CA ARG A 31 15.26 0.77 3.98
C ARG A 31 14.43 1.63 4.93
N GLY A 32 13.92 2.76 4.46
CA GLY A 32 13.08 3.63 5.28
C GLY A 32 11.79 2.97 5.72
N ILE A 33 11.15 2.17 4.85
CA ILE A 33 9.95 1.39 5.19
C ILE A 33 10.26 0.38 6.31
N LEU A 34 11.35 -0.39 6.18
CA LEU A 34 11.77 -1.35 7.22
C LEU A 34 12.07 -0.65 8.54
N GLU A 35 12.70 0.52 8.50
CA GLU A 35 12.95 1.30 9.70
C GLU A 35 11.66 1.85 10.31
N ALA A 36 10.76 2.41 9.51
CA ALA A 36 9.47 2.90 9.97
C ALA A 36 8.59 1.79 10.59
N HIS A 37 8.78 0.54 10.16
CA HIS A 37 8.20 -0.61 10.84
C HIS A 37 8.87 -0.90 12.20
N ARG A 38 10.20 -0.99 12.24
CA ARG A 38 10.94 -1.33 13.47
C ARG A 38 10.78 -0.28 14.56
N THR A 39 10.83 0.99 14.19
CA THR A 39 10.89 2.12 15.13
C THR A 39 9.60 2.92 15.23
N GLY A 40 8.64 2.68 14.34
CA GLY A 40 7.39 3.44 14.21
C GLY A 40 6.12 2.60 14.36
N ILE A 41 5.11 3.00 13.60
CA ILE A 41 3.77 2.40 13.63
C ILE A 41 3.39 1.70 12.32
N VAL A 42 4.30 1.58 11.35
CA VAL A 42 4.04 0.89 10.07
C VAL A 42 3.82 -0.60 10.32
N THR A 43 2.71 -1.13 9.80
CA THR A 43 2.28 -2.53 10.00
C THR A 43 2.12 -3.30 8.71
N SER A 44 1.99 -2.61 7.59
CA SER A 44 1.83 -3.18 6.25
C SER A 44 2.74 -2.46 5.27
N THR A 45 3.07 -3.13 4.18
CA THR A 45 3.72 -2.51 3.01
C THR A 45 3.27 -3.18 1.73
N THR A 46 3.43 -2.49 0.60
CA THR A 46 3.16 -3.07 -0.72
C THR A 46 4.39 -3.01 -1.61
N LEU A 47 4.69 -4.17 -2.23
CA LEU A 47 5.91 -4.43 -3.01
C LEU A 47 5.66 -4.15 -4.49
N ILE A 48 6.47 -3.26 -5.09
CA ILE A 48 6.58 -3.05 -6.53
C ILE A 48 7.55 -4.10 -7.09
N VAL A 49 7.09 -4.97 -7.99
CA VAL A 49 7.86 -6.13 -8.46
C VAL A 49 8.57 -5.92 -9.81
N ASN A 50 8.28 -4.83 -10.50
CA ASN A 50 8.91 -4.51 -11.81
C ASN A 50 10.15 -3.63 -11.69
N ARG A 51 10.81 -3.67 -10.54
CA ARG A 51 12.07 -2.98 -10.25
C ARG A 51 13.08 -3.97 -9.69
N GLU A 52 14.35 -3.66 -9.84
CA GLU A 52 15.41 -4.44 -9.20
C GLU A 52 15.49 -4.10 -7.70
N ILE A 53 15.46 -5.12 -6.87
CA ILE A 53 15.47 -4.97 -5.41
C ILE A 53 16.67 -5.74 -4.85
N PRO A 54 17.53 -5.09 -4.06
CA PRO A 54 18.65 -5.79 -3.42
C PRO A 54 18.18 -6.99 -2.61
N PRO A 55 18.77 -8.21 -2.81
CA PRO A 55 18.32 -9.42 -2.13
C PRO A 55 18.25 -9.30 -0.60
N ALA A 56 19.22 -8.62 0.01
CA ALA A 56 19.25 -8.40 1.46
C ALA A 56 18.00 -7.67 1.99
N LEU A 57 17.41 -6.75 1.19
CA LEU A 57 16.17 -6.06 1.58
C LEU A 57 14.95 -6.97 1.48
N ILE A 58 14.95 -7.92 0.55
CA ILE A 58 13.91 -8.95 0.47
C ILE A 58 14.02 -9.93 1.64
N GLU A 59 15.23 -10.32 2.01
CA GLU A 59 15.49 -11.17 3.18
C GLU A 59 15.00 -10.51 4.47
N GLU A 60 15.32 -9.23 4.67
CA GLU A 60 14.86 -8.45 5.83
C GLU A 60 13.33 -8.29 5.83
N LEU A 61 12.72 -7.98 4.68
CA LEU A 61 11.27 -7.89 4.53
C LEU A 61 10.58 -9.21 4.85
N THR A 62 11.13 -10.31 4.36
CA THR A 62 10.56 -11.65 4.57
C THR A 62 10.65 -12.09 6.04
N ALA A 63 11.72 -11.69 6.74
CA ALA A 63 11.92 -11.96 8.17
C ALA A 63 11.12 -11.04 9.10
N SER A 64 10.49 -9.97 8.56
CA SER A 64 9.71 -9.02 9.36
C SER A 64 8.28 -9.51 9.61
N ASP A 65 7.61 -8.90 10.60
CA ASP A 65 6.18 -9.09 10.90
C ASP A 65 5.25 -8.21 10.02
N LEU A 66 5.79 -7.53 9.01
CA LEU A 66 4.99 -6.74 8.08
C LEU A 66 3.98 -7.61 7.31
N GLY A 67 2.76 -7.12 7.22
CA GLY A 67 1.83 -7.59 6.19
C GLY A 67 2.29 -7.09 4.82
N VAL A 68 2.68 -7.99 3.92
CA VAL A 68 3.22 -7.61 2.61
C VAL A 68 2.22 -7.89 1.50
N GLY A 69 1.75 -6.83 0.83
CA GLY A 69 0.89 -6.89 -0.35
C GLY A 69 1.64 -6.68 -1.66
N VAL A 70 0.96 -6.81 -2.78
CA VAL A 70 1.46 -6.41 -4.10
C VAL A 70 1.01 -4.99 -4.43
N HIS A 71 1.95 -4.10 -4.74
CA HIS A 71 1.69 -2.79 -5.31
C HIS A 71 1.58 -2.90 -6.83
N LEU A 72 0.41 -3.26 -7.32
CA LEU A 72 0.16 -3.48 -8.74
C LEU A 72 0.40 -2.20 -9.55
N ASN A 73 1.28 -2.26 -10.50
CA ASN A 73 1.81 -1.08 -11.19
C ASN A 73 1.61 -1.16 -12.69
N LEU A 74 0.97 -0.13 -13.25
CA LEU A 74 0.79 0.08 -14.70
C LEU A 74 1.20 1.49 -15.13
N THR A 75 1.98 2.21 -14.29
CA THR A 75 2.25 3.64 -14.46
C THR A 75 3.71 4.04 -14.27
N LEU A 76 4.58 3.08 -13.92
CA LEU A 76 5.99 3.36 -13.67
C LEU A 76 6.90 2.24 -14.18
N GLY A 77 7.92 2.61 -14.95
CA GLY A 77 8.88 1.67 -15.53
C GLY A 77 8.30 0.89 -16.71
N GLY A 78 8.75 -0.32 -16.93
CA GLY A 78 8.24 -1.22 -17.95
C GLY A 78 7.44 -2.40 -17.37
N PRO A 79 6.70 -3.14 -18.23
CA PRO A 79 5.96 -4.30 -17.81
C PRO A 79 6.89 -5.46 -17.42
N VAL A 80 6.40 -6.32 -16.52
CA VAL A 80 7.03 -7.61 -16.19
C VAL A 80 6.76 -8.62 -17.30
N ALA A 81 5.56 -8.63 -17.86
CA ALA A 81 5.25 -9.37 -19.05
C ALA A 81 5.99 -8.79 -20.27
N SER A 82 6.17 -9.60 -21.32
CA SER A 82 6.73 -9.05 -22.56
C SER A 82 5.87 -7.91 -23.10
N ALA A 83 6.47 -6.74 -23.37
CA ALA A 83 5.78 -5.56 -23.92
C ALA A 83 5.00 -5.88 -25.21
N LYS A 84 5.43 -6.88 -26.00
CA LYS A 84 4.71 -7.37 -27.20
C LYS A 84 3.37 -8.01 -26.86
N ARG A 85 3.19 -8.48 -25.63
CA ARG A 85 1.93 -9.11 -25.18
C ARG A 85 0.96 -8.10 -24.55
N VAL A 86 1.45 -6.91 -24.21
CA VAL A 86 0.69 -5.87 -23.52
C VAL A 86 0.85 -4.49 -24.18
N PRO A 87 0.74 -4.39 -25.52
CA PRO A 87 1.04 -3.16 -26.25
C PRO A 87 0.13 -1.98 -25.90
N SER A 88 -1.09 -2.21 -25.38
CA SER A 88 -1.97 -1.12 -24.95
C SER A 88 -1.53 -0.47 -23.65
N LEU A 89 -0.65 -1.11 -22.87
CA LEU A 89 -0.19 -0.62 -21.57
C LEU A 89 1.07 0.25 -21.67
N VAL A 90 1.73 0.26 -22.82
CA VAL A 90 3.04 0.89 -22.97
C VAL A 90 3.07 1.96 -24.05
N ASP A 91 4.04 2.85 -23.93
CA ASP A 91 4.41 3.83 -24.95
C ASP A 91 5.31 3.21 -26.05
N SER A 92 5.77 4.04 -26.99
CA SER A 92 6.67 3.62 -28.08
C SER A 92 8.05 3.14 -27.59
N GLU A 93 8.43 3.46 -26.35
CA GLU A 93 9.69 3.04 -25.72
C GLU A 93 9.50 1.78 -24.87
N GLY A 94 8.31 1.21 -24.84
CA GLY A 94 7.99 0.01 -24.06
C GLY A 94 7.82 0.29 -22.55
N ARG A 95 7.57 1.53 -22.16
CA ARG A 95 7.35 1.93 -20.77
C ARG A 95 5.86 2.20 -20.51
N PHE A 96 5.42 1.95 -19.30
CA PHE A 96 4.06 2.27 -18.88
C PHE A 96 3.71 3.76 -19.02
N ILE A 97 2.44 4.02 -19.31
CA ILE A 97 1.87 5.37 -19.38
C ILE A 97 1.77 5.94 -17.95
N ARG A 98 2.45 7.07 -17.70
CA ARG A 98 2.60 7.60 -16.34
C ARG A 98 1.30 8.15 -15.72
N ASP A 99 0.41 8.73 -16.52
CA ASP A 99 -0.88 9.20 -16.04
C ASP A 99 -1.82 8.01 -15.83
N ALA A 100 -2.32 7.84 -14.59
CA ALA A 100 -3.11 6.68 -14.21
C ALA A 100 -4.47 6.61 -14.94
N ARG A 101 -5.07 7.77 -15.26
CA ARG A 101 -6.34 7.83 -15.98
C ARG A 101 -6.13 7.48 -17.45
N GLU A 102 -5.09 8.02 -18.08
CA GLU A 102 -4.72 7.69 -19.46
C GLU A 102 -4.32 6.21 -19.58
N ALA A 103 -3.47 5.73 -18.67
CA ALA A 103 -3.05 4.32 -18.63
C ALA A 103 -4.28 3.39 -18.60
N SER A 104 -5.24 3.68 -17.71
CA SER A 104 -6.45 2.89 -17.59
C SER A 104 -7.37 2.99 -18.80
N ALA A 105 -7.52 4.19 -19.37
CA ALA A 105 -8.37 4.41 -20.54
C ALA A 105 -7.84 3.71 -21.80
N ARG A 106 -6.52 3.55 -21.93
CA ARG A 106 -5.87 2.84 -23.04
C ARG A 106 -5.81 1.33 -22.84
N ALA A 107 -5.84 0.88 -21.59
CA ALA A 107 -5.65 -0.52 -21.25
C ALA A 107 -6.75 -1.40 -21.81
N LYS A 108 -6.37 -2.43 -22.57
CA LYS A 108 -7.26 -3.55 -22.88
C LYS A 108 -7.27 -4.51 -21.69
N ALA A 109 -8.46 -4.96 -21.32
CA ALA A 109 -8.65 -5.77 -20.12
C ALA A 109 -7.86 -7.10 -20.15
N ASP A 110 -7.75 -7.75 -21.30
CA ASP A 110 -6.98 -8.97 -21.48
C ASP A 110 -5.47 -8.73 -21.31
N GLU A 111 -4.93 -7.65 -21.87
CA GLU A 111 -3.53 -7.27 -21.74
C GLU A 111 -3.20 -6.87 -20.30
N ALA A 112 -4.05 -6.06 -19.65
CA ALA A 112 -3.91 -5.70 -18.26
C ALA A 112 -3.98 -6.93 -17.33
N ARG A 113 -4.87 -7.89 -17.59
CA ARG A 113 -4.95 -9.16 -16.85
C ARG A 113 -3.66 -9.96 -16.97
N ILE A 114 -3.02 -9.99 -18.14
CA ILE A 114 -1.74 -10.65 -18.33
C ILE A 114 -0.66 -10.00 -17.47
N GLU A 115 -0.55 -8.69 -17.52
CA GLU A 115 0.48 -7.95 -16.75
C GLU A 115 0.28 -8.08 -15.25
N LEU A 116 -0.92 -7.76 -14.75
CA LEU A 116 -1.21 -7.83 -13.31
C LEU A 116 -1.06 -9.25 -12.76
N GLY A 117 -1.48 -10.27 -13.52
CA GLY A 117 -1.26 -11.66 -13.16
C GLY A 117 0.23 -12.01 -13.09
N THR A 118 1.02 -11.54 -14.06
CA THR A 118 2.48 -11.75 -14.06
C THR A 118 3.14 -11.07 -12.86
N GLN A 119 2.71 -9.86 -12.48
CA GLN A 119 3.22 -9.19 -11.27
C GLN A 119 2.93 -9.98 -10.00
N ILE A 120 1.73 -10.54 -9.87
CA ILE A 120 1.36 -11.41 -8.74
C ILE A 120 2.23 -12.67 -8.70
N ASP A 121 2.50 -13.29 -9.84
CA ASP A 121 3.36 -14.49 -9.90
C ASP A 121 4.82 -14.17 -9.57
N VAL A 122 5.35 -13.03 -10.01
CA VAL A 122 6.68 -12.56 -9.63
C VAL A 122 6.75 -12.26 -8.14
N PHE A 123 5.74 -11.62 -7.57
CA PHE A 123 5.65 -11.43 -6.11
C PHE A 123 5.75 -12.76 -5.37
N ARG A 124 4.98 -13.76 -5.80
CA ARG A 124 5.00 -15.10 -5.18
C ARG A 124 6.38 -15.77 -5.28
N THR A 125 7.08 -15.57 -6.39
CA THR A 125 8.44 -16.07 -6.58
C THR A 125 9.42 -15.37 -5.65
N ILE A 126 9.35 -14.03 -5.51
CA ILE A 126 10.22 -13.25 -4.64
C ILE A 126 9.96 -13.57 -3.17
N MET A 127 8.69 -13.58 -2.74
CA MET A 127 8.31 -13.71 -1.33
C MET A 127 8.11 -15.14 -0.84
N GLY A 128 8.04 -16.13 -1.75
CA GLY A 128 7.74 -17.53 -1.41
C GLY A 128 6.33 -17.75 -0.83
N ARG A 129 5.46 -16.74 -0.84
CA ARG A 129 4.11 -16.77 -0.27
C ARG A 129 3.13 -15.90 -1.06
N PHE A 130 1.83 -16.07 -0.80
CA PHE A 130 0.81 -15.17 -1.34
C PHE A 130 0.86 -13.79 -0.66
N PRO A 131 0.44 -12.71 -1.37
CA PRO A 131 0.34 -11.38 -0.79
C PRO A 131 -0.73 -11.35 0.32
N THR A 132 -0.57 -10.47 1.29
CA THR A 132 -1.58 -10.24 2.33
C THR A 132 -2.77 -9.40 1.83
N HIS A 133 -2.57 -8.63 0.78
CA HIS A 133 -3.57 -7.75 0.16
C HIS A 133 -3.11 -7.26 -1.21
N LEU A 134 -3.99 -6.61 -1.94
CA LEU A 134 -3.69 -5.92 -3.19
C LEU A 134 -4.01 -4.43 -3.09
N ASP A 135 -3.15 -3.62 -3.66
CA ASP A 135 -3.39 -2.21 -3.95
C ASP A 135 -2.74 -1.81 -5.30
N THR A 136 -2.74 -0.54 -5.66
CA THR A 136 -2.24 -0.12 -6.97
C THR A 136 -1.45 1.17 -6.90
N HIS A 137 -0.30 1.20 -7.58
CA HIS A 137 0.53 2.39 -7.74
C HIS A 137 -0.23 3.51 -8.47
N HIS A 138 -0.08 4.75 -8.00
CA HIS A 138 -0.82 5.92 -8.50
C HIS A 138 -2.34 5.72 -8.55
N HIS A 139 -2.87 4.82 -7.73
CA HIS A 139 -4.30 4.50 -7.68
C HIS A 139 -4.94 4.15 -9.03
N VAL A 140 -4.18 3.54 -9.95
CA VAL A 140 -4.69 3.15 -11.27
C VAL A 140 -5.90 2.21 -11.16
N GLY A 141 -6.01 1.44 -10.08
CA GLY A 141 -7.14 0.57 -9.76
C GLY A 141 -8.46 1.30 -9.42
N ARG A 142 -8.50 2.64 -9.41
CA ARG A 142 -9.76 3.41 -9.31
C ARG A 142 -10.52 3.48 -10.63
N HIS A 143 -9.88 3.12 -11.73
CA HIS A 143 -10.40 3.32 -13.07
C HIS A 143 -10.69 1.98 -13.76
N GLN A 144 -11.78 1.92 -14.52
CA GLN A 144 -12.09 0.77 -15.37
C GLN A 144 -11.13 0.72 -16.59
N PRO A 145 -10.74 -0.46 -17.06
CA PRO A 145 -11.15 -1.81 -16.60
C PRO A 145 -10.30 -2.34 -15.44
N ILE A 146 -9.31 -1.58 -14.96
CA ILE A 146 -8.33 -2.05 -13.97
C ILE A 146 -8.99 -2.36 -12.62
N LEU A 147 -9.98 -1.58 -12.21
CA LEU A 147 -10.74 -1.83 -10.96
C LEU A 147 -11.28 -3.26 -10.93
N ASP A 148 -12.00 -3.68 -11.96
CA ASP A 148 -12.59 -5.01 -11.99
C ASP A 148 -11.54 -6.11 -11.95
N LEU A 149 -10.41 -5.93 -12.64
CA LEU A 149 -9.32 -6.90 -12.63
C LEU A 149 -8.67 -7.04 -11.24
N VAL A 150 -8.42 -5.93 -10.55
CA VAL A 150 -7.86 -5.96 -9.18
C VAL A 150 -8.81 -6.68 -8.22
N LEU A 151 -10.11 -6.37 -8.30
CA LEU A 151 -11.13 -7.03 -7.45
C LEU A 151 -11.26 -8.53 -7.79
N ASP A 152 -11.19 -8.91 -9.08
CA ASP A 152 -11.19 -10.31 -9.50
C ASP A 152 -9.98 -11.08 -8.95
N PHE A 153 -8.77 -10.50 -9.05
CA PHE A 153 -7.56 -11.10 -8.47
C PHE A 153 -7.65 -11.21 -6.96
N ALA A 154 -8.09 -10.15 -6.27
CA ALA A 154 -8.25 -10.18 -4.81
C ALA A 154 -9.22 -11.29 -4.38
N ARG A 155 -10.34 -11.47 -5.10
CA ARG A 155 -11.30 -12.54 -4.86
C ARG A 155 -10.71 -13.92 -5.11
N ALA A 156 -9.99 -14.10 -6.21
CA ALA A 156 -9.34 -15.38 -6.55
C ALA A 156 -8.29 -15.78 -5.52
N LEU A 157 -7.53 -14.81 -5.02
CA LEU A 157 -6.50 -15.01 -3.99
C LEU A 157 -7.08 -15.05 -2.56
N LYS A 158 -8.36 -14.68 -2.37
CA LYS A 158 -9.03 -14.53 -1.07
C LYS A 158 -8.35 -13.56 -0.12
N VAL A 159 -7.82 -12.48 -0.67
CA VAL A 159 -7.11 -11.43 0.08
C VAL A 159 -7.91 -10.13 0.12
N PRO A 160 -7.74 -9.29 1.15
CA PRO A 160 -8.27 -7.94 1.19
C PRO A 160 -7.75 -7.06 0.05
N VAL A 161 -8.46 -5.97 -0.19
CA VAL A 161 -8.04 -4.94 -1.15
C VAL A 161 -8.15 -3.56 -0.52
N ARG A 162 -7.22 -2.65 -0.87
CA ARG A 162 -7.34 -1.24 -0.55
C ARG A 162 -8.57 -0.63 -1.20
N SER A 163 -9.26 0.24 -0.48
CA SER A 163 -10.32 1.10 -1.03
C SER A 163 -10.08 2.54 -0.61
N GLN A 164 -9.64 3.36 -1.56
CA GLN A 164 -9.29 4.76 -1.32
C GLN A 164 -10.47 5.73 -1.43
N ASP A 165 -11.65 5.24 -1.84
CA ASP A 165 -12.89 6.00 -1.89
C ASP A 165 -14.13 5.09 -1.74
N ASP A 166 -15.30 5.71 -1.61
CA ASP A 166 -16.56 5.00 -1.38
C ASP A 166 -16.99 4.14 -2.57
N LEU A 167 -16.65 4.51 -3.80
CA LEU A 167 -16.99 3.74 -5.00
C LEU A 167 -16.20 2.43 -5.04
N VAL A 168 -14.89 2.50 -4.82
CA VAL A 168 -14.05 1.29 -4.76
C VAL A 168 -14.44 0.42 -3.58
N ARG A 169 -14.77 1.04 -2.42
CA ARG A 169 -15.21 0.30 -1.22
C ARG A 169 -16.52 -0.43 -1.46
N ALA A 170 -17.51 0.22 -2.07
CA ALA A 170 -18.76 -0.40 -2.43
C ALA A 170 -18.55 -1.57 -3.39
N ALA A 171 -17.80 -1.36 -4.49
CA ALA A 171 -17.50 -2.39 -5.48
C ALA A 171 -16.76 -3.61 -4.89
N ALA A 172 -15.84 -3.39 -3.94
CA ALA A 172 -15.15 -4.46 -3.22
C ALA A 172 -16.12 -5.26 -2.34
N ARG A 173 -16.95 -4.57 -1.57
CA ARG A 173 -17.94 -5.21 -0.67
C ARG A 173 -19.02 -5.98 -1.42
N GLU A 174 -19.49 -5.47 -2.54
CA GLU A 174 -20.44 -6.18 -3.42
C GLU A 174 -19.87 -7.51 -3.93
N ARG A 175 -18.54 -7.61 -4.08
CA ARG A 175 -17.86 -8.87 -4.44
C ARG A 175 -17.47 -9.74 -3.23
N GLY A 176 -17.89 -9.36 -2.01
CA GLY A 176 -17.58 -10.07 -0.76
C GLY A 176 -16.13 -9.92 -0.31
N LEU A 177 -15.42 -8.91 -0.79
CA LEU A 177 -14.04 -8.64 -0.41
C LEU A 177 -13.96 -7.84 0.90
N ARG A 178 -12.95 -8.15 1.71
CA ARG A 178 -12.61 -7.37 2.89
C ARG A 178 -11.81 -6.14 2.45
N THR A 179 -12.12 -5.00 3.07
CA THR A 179 -11.47 -3.72 2.78
C THR A 179 -11.66 -2.80 3.99
N PRO A 180 -10.73 -1.86 4.26
CA PRO A 180 -10.89 -0.88 5.33
C PRO A 180 -12.18 -0.05 5.21
N ASP A 181 -12.73 0.36 6.35
CA ASP A 181 -13.90 1.24 6.43
C ASP A 181 -13.54 2.68 6.08
N HIS A 182 -12.31 3.08 6.44
CA HIS A 182 -11.83 4.45 6.26
C HIS A 182 -10.44 4.45 5.64
N PHE A 183 -10.18 5.46 4.82
CA PHE A 183 -8.89 5.66 4.15
C PHE A 183 -8.41 7.08 4.37
N MET A 184 -7.14 7.25 4.74
CA MET A 184 -6.47 8.54 4.93
C MET A 184 -5.08 8.47 4.31
N GLY A 185 -4.69 9.56 3.66
CA GLY A 185 -3.39 9.71 3.03
C GLY A 185 -3.49 10.23 1.61
N GLU A 186 -2.49 11.00 1.23
CA GLU A 186 -2.34 11.59 -0.10
C GLU A 186 -0.85 11.64 -0.46
N SER A 187 -0.55 11.82 -1.74
CA SER A 187 0.79 12.12 -2.25
C SER A 187 0.73 13.41 -3.08
N GLY A 188 0.87 14.54 -2.40
CA GLY A 188 0.84 15.87 -2.98
C GLY A 188 2.23 16.52 -3.03
N PRO A 189 2.31 17.85 -3.32
CA PRO A 189 3.57 18.59 -3.29
C PRO A 189 4.19 18.64 -1.89
N GLU A 190 3.37 18.62 -0.84
CA GLU A 190 3.79 18.61 0.56
C GLU A 190 3.68 17.20 1.17
N PRO A 191 4.52 16.86 2.18
CA PRO A 191 4.40 15.59 2.88
C PRO A 191 3.05 15.53 3.61
N TYR A 192 2.32 14.42 3.43
CA TYR A 192 1.03 14.29 4.08
C TYR A 192 1.17 13.99 5.58
N TRP A 193 2.01 13.02 5.94
CA TRP A 193 2.17 12.55 7.31
C TRP A 193 3.28 13.30 8.07
N SER A 194 3.09 14.61 8.31
CA SER A 194 3.88 15.28 9.35
C SER A 194 3.52 14.70 10.74
N ARG A 195 4.42 14.84 11.73
CA ARG A 195 4.14 14.40 13.10
C ARG A 195 2.85 14.98 13.67
N GLU A 196 2.64 16.28 13.48
CA GLU A 196 1.45 16.96 13.93
C GLU A 196 0.18 16.38 13.30
N ARG A 197 0.16 16.19 11.99
CA ARG A 197 -0.98 15.61 11.29
C ARG A 197 -1.22 14.17 11.69
N THR A 198 -0.17 13.37 11.86
CA THR A 198 -0.28 11.99 12.34
C THR A 198 -0.97 11.93 13.70
N LEU A 199 -0.52 12.75 14.67
CA LEU A 199 -1.13 12.81 16.00
C LEU A 199 -2.59 13.28 15.97
N ALA A 200 -2.91 14.26 15.11
CA ALA A 200 -4.29 14.72 14.92
C ALA A 200 -5.21 13.63 14.37
N HIS A 201 -4.76 12.88 13.35
CA HIS A 201 -5.52 11.75 12.80
C HIS A 201 -5.70 10.62 13.81
N LEU A 202 -4.68 10.30 14.61
CA LEU A 202 -4.80 9.28 15.65
C LEU A 202 -5.82 9.69 16.73
N ALA A 203 -5.83 10.95 17.13
CA ALA A 203 -6.80 11.46 18.10
C ALA A 203 -8.24 11.39 17.58
N ALA A 204 -8.43 11.67 16.28
CA ALA A 204 -9.73 11.68 15.61
C ALA A 204 -10.09 10.35 14.92
N LEU A 205 -9.30 9.27 15.11
CA LEU A 205 -9.50 8.01 14.40
C LEU A 205 -10.91 7.47 14.65
N PRO A 206 -11.70 7.18 13.61
CA PRO A 206 -13.06 6.64 13.77
C PRO A 206 -13.02 5.18 14.26
N ALA A 207 -14.16 4.71 14.76
CA ALA A 207 -14.37 3.28 15.03
C ALA A 207 -14.39 2.49 13.70
N GLY A 208 -14.05 1.20 13.78
CA GLY A 208 -13.90 0.34 12.59
C GLY A 208 -12.43 0.20 12.18
N VAL A 209 -12.21 -0.20 10.95
CA VAL A 209 -10.89 -0.39 10.36
C VAL A 209 -10.52 0.81 9.51
N SER A 210 -9.45 1.49 9.90
CA SER A 210 -8.87 2.60 9.13
C SER A 210 -7.56 2.18 8.48
N GLU A 211 -7.30 2.69 7.28
CA GLU A 211 -6.00 2.63 6.63
C GLU A 211 -5.36 4.02 6.59
N PHE A 212 -4.11 4.11 7.03
CA PHE A 212 -3.20 5.19 6.69
C PHE A 212 -2.33 4.73 5.52
N MET A 213 -2.54 5.30 4.33
CA MET A 213 -1.61 5.17 3.21
C MET A 213 -0.46 6.13 3.43
N THR A 214 0.75 5.61 3.47
CA THR A 214 1.96 6.37 3.80
C THR A 214 3.10 6.06 2.83
N HIS A 215 4.05 6.99 2.73
CA HIS A 215 5.21 6.84 1.85
C HIS A 215 6.51 7.14 2.62
N PRO A 216 6.80 6.47 3.75
CA PRO A 216 8.07 6.66 4.43
C PRO A 216 9.24 6.16 3.56
N GLY A 217 10.40 6.79 3.67
CA GLY A 217 11.56 6.35 2.92
C GLY A 217 12.72 7.32 3.06
N TYR A 218 13.91 6.86 2.71
CA TYR A 218 15.07 7.71 2.51
C TYR A 218 15.14 8.17 1.06
N PHE A 219 15.40 9.45 0.86
CA PHE A 219 15.69 9.98 -0.46
C PHE A 219 17.08 9.51 -0.90
N ASP A 220 17.16 8.95 -2.11
CA ASP A 220 18.41 8.54 -2.75
C ASP A 220 18.45 9.01 -4.21
N ASP A 221 19.61 8.87 -4.86
CA ASP A 221 19.82 9.35 -6.23
C ASP A 221 18.91 8.65 -7.24
N ASP A 222 18.52 7.41 -6.97
CA ASP A 222 17.61 6.64 -7.81
C ASP A 222 16.15 7.13 -7.74
N LEU A 223 15.82 8.04 -6.80
CA LEU A 223 14.50 8.61 -6.61
C LEU A 223 14.31 9.99 -7.25
N THR A 224 15.33 10.56 -7.90
CA THR A 224 15.32 11.93 -8.43
C THR A 224 14.24 12.20 -9.49
N TYR A 225 13.74 11.18 -10.16
CA TYR A 225 12.63 11.27 -11.11
C TYR A 225 11.26 11.42 -10.44
N SER A 226 11.15 11.12 -9.15
CA SER A 226 9.89 11.16 -8.41
C SER A 226 9.56 12.56 -7.93
N ARG A 227 8.30 12.95 -8.08
CA ARG A 227 7.79 14.21 -7.49
C ARG A 227 7.58 14.09 -5.99
N TYR A 228 7.51 12.86 -5.46
CA TYR A 228 7.39 12.57 -4.03
C TYR A 228 8.70 11.91 -3.53
N GLY A 229 9.71 12.73 -3.35
CA GLY A 229 11.06 12.32 -2.96
C GLY A 229 11.37 12.62 -1.50
N LYS A 230 11.83 13.83 -1.19
CA LYS A 230 12.20 14.26 0.18
C LYS A 230 11.02 14.27 1.18
N GLN A 231 9.80 14.38 0.69
CA GLN A 231 8.58 14.27 1.51
C GLN A 231 8.54 12.96 2.30
N ARG A 232 9.15 11.89 1.77
CA ARG A 232 9.22 10.57 2.40
C ARG A 232 9.96 10.57 3.73
N GLU A 233 11.02 11.37 3.84
CA GLU A 233 11.78 11.51 5.10
C GLU A 233 10.96 12.21 6.18
N THR A 234 10.14 13.19 5.78
CA THR A 234 9.21 13.86 6.70
C THR A 234 8.10 12.90 7.16
N GLU A 235 7.55 12.09 6.25
CA GLU A 235 6.57 11.07 6.63
C GLU A 235 7.19 10.02 7.56
N MET A 236 8.41 9.57 7.27
CA MET A 236 9.13 8.66 8.13
C MET A 236 9.27 9.23 9.55
N ALA A 237 9.72 10.49 9.68
CA ALA A 237 9.80 11.17 10.98
C ALA A 237 8.42 11.32 11.66
N GLY A 238 7.37 11.53 10.88
CA GLY A 238 5.99 11.61 11.37
C GLY A 238 5.44 10.28 11.92
N LEU A 239 5.94 9.15 11.42
CA LEU A 239 5.45 7.81 11.76
C LEU A 239 6.31 7.10 12.83
N THR A 240 7.53 7.57 13.12
CA THR A 240 8.51 6.88 13.99
C THR A 240 8.71 7.51 15.36
N GLY A 241 8.13 8.66 15.66
CA GLY A 241 8.31 9.34 16.95
C GLY A 241 7.69 8.57 18.13
N PRO A 242 8.30 8.60 19.32
CA PRO A 242 7.76 7.94 20.52
C PRO A 242 6.35 8.44 20.85
N GLU A 243 6.06 9.72 20.62
CA GLU A 243 4.75 10.35 20.85
C GLU A 243 3.63 9.70 20.02
N VAL A 244 3.98 9.18 18.83
CA VAL A 244 3.02 8.49 17.95
C VAL A 244 2.63 7.14 18.55
N ARG A 245 3.59 6.38 19.09
CA ARG A 245 3.32 5.12 19.80
C ARG A 245 2.52 5.36 21.08
N GLU A 246 2.84 6.42 21.83
CA GLU A 246 2.08 6.83 23.02
C GLU A 246 0.64 7.20 22.65
N ALA A 247 0.43 7.90 21.52
CA ALA A 247 -0.90 8.24 21.04
C ALA A 247 -1.72 6.99 20.67
N ILE A 248 -1.13 5.98 20.01
CA ILE A 248 -1.76 4.68 19.75
C ILE A 248 -2.30 4.08 21.07
N ALA A 249 -1.45 4.00 22.10
CA ALA A 249 -1.84 3.44 23.39
C ALA A 249 -2.91 4.30 24.09
N ARG A 250 -2.73 5.63 24.11
CA ARG A 250 -3.64 6.60 24.75
C ARG A 250 -5.04 6.56 24.18
N HIS A 251 -5.17 6.39 22.85
CA HIS A 251 -6.45 6.37 22.17
C HIS A 251 -7.05 4.96 22.01
N GLY A 252 -6.42 3.93 22.61
CA GLY A 252 -6.89 2.55 22.56
C GLY A 252 -6.94 1.98 21.14
N ILE A 253 -6.02 2.39 20.27
CA ILE A 253 -5.97 1.97 18.89
C ILE A 253 -5.25 0.63 18.80
N ARG A 254 -5.85 -0.35 18.12
CA ARG A 254 -5.22 -1.62 17.81
C ARG A 254 -4.54 -1.54 16.45
N LEU A 255 -3.23 -1.64 16.43
CA LEU A 255 -2.48 -1.78 15.18
C LEU A 255 -2.72 -3.17 14.58
N ALA A 256 -2.88 -3.21 13.27
CA ALA A 256 -3.10 -4.43 12.50
C ALA A 256 -2.47 -4.29 11.10
N HIS A 257 -2.32 -5.40 10.39
CA HIS A 257 -1.97 -5.39 8.97
C HIS A 257 -3.12 -5.97 8.14
N PHE A 258 -3.11 -5.75 6.84
CA PHE A 258 -4.19 -6.18 5.95
C PHE A 258 -4.51 -7.68 6.04
N GLY A 259 -3.49 -8.53 6.19
CA GLY A 259 -3.68 -9.98 6.29
C GLY A 259 -4.44 -10.44 7.55
N SER A 260 -4.68 -9.54 8.50
CA SER A 260 -5.47 -9.81 9.72
C SER A 260 -6.92 -9.29 9.66
N LEU A 261 -7.35 -8.74 8.51
CA LEU A 261 -8.74 -8.37 8.24
C LEU A 261 -9.66 -9.57 8.10
#